data_ef9b803f8ecf9b1f36dcc7b001951cd0
#
_entry.id   ef9b803f8ecf9b1f36dcc7b001951cd0
#
_cell.length_a   1.000
_cell.length_b   1.000
_cell.length_c   1.000
_cell.angle_alpha   90.00
_cell.angle_beta   90.00
_cell.angle_gamma   90.00
#
_symmetry.space_group_name_H-M   'P 1'
#
loop_
_entity.id
_entity.type
_entity.pdbx_description
1 polymer ?
#
loop_
_entity_poly.entity_id
_entity_poly.type
_entity_poly.pdbx_seq_one_letter_code
_entity_poly.pdbx_strand_id
1 'polypeptide(L)'
;MSFTITVKELKARLDKGDKLVLLDVREPWENALAKLDNSVLIPLGTLPQSLAQLDKSAEIIAYCHHGMRSGDATGFLLQQGFSNVKNLIGGIDAWSLQVDGKVPRY
;
A
#
# COMPACT_ATOMS: atom_id res chain seq x y z
N MET A 1 -16.70 -7.26 -6.31
CA MET A 1 -15.29 -7.39 -5.90
C MET A 1 -14.74 -6.00 -5.63
N SER A 2 -14.09 -5.81 -4.50
CA SER A 2 -13.56 -4.50 -4.13
C SER A 2 -12.05 -4.43 -4.40
N PHE A 3 -11.61 -3.30 -4.96
CA PHE A 3 -10.18 -3.00 -5.16
C PHE A 3 -9.69 -1.96 -4.16
N THR A 4 -10.42 -1.77 -3.08
CA THR A 4 -10.08 -0.81 -2.03
C THR A 4 -10.18 -1.46 -0.67
N ILE A 5 -9.45 -0.89 0.30
CA ILE A 5 -9.51 -1.30 1.70
C ILE A 5 -9.37 -0.04 2.55
N THR A 6 -10.12 0.06 3.64
CA THR A 6 -9.98 1.16 4.59
C THR A 6 -8.84 0.88 5.56
N VAL A 7 -8.35 1.94 6.23
CA VAL A 7 -7.28 1.76 7.24
C VAL A 7 -7.75 0.89 8.41
N LYS A 8 -9.00 0.99 8.79
CA LYS A 8 -9.54 0.16 9.88
C LYS A 8 -9.66 -1.30 9.48
N GLU A 9 -10.08 -1.57 8.24
CA GLU A 9 -10.10 -2.93 7.69
C GLU A 9 -8.70 -3.51 7.61
N LEU A 10 -7.72 -2.71 7.15
CA LEU A 10 -6.32 -3.16 7.11
C LEU A 10 -5.81 -3.49 8.50
N LYS A 11 -6.09 -2.63 9.47
CA LYS A 11 -5.68 -2.86 10.86
C LYS A 11 -6.22 -4.19 11.38
N ALA A 12 -7.49 -4.46 11.13
CA ALA A 12 -8.13 -5.72 11.54
C ALA A 12 -7.47 -6.93 10.88
N ARG A 13 -7.13 -6.82 9.59
CA ARG A 13 -6.46 -7.90 8.85
C ARG A 13 -5.05 -8.17 9.41
N LEU A 14 -4.29 -7.11 9.69
CA LEU A 14 -2.96 -7.23 10.26
C LEU A 14 -3.00 -7.82 11.68
N ASP A 15 -3.95 -7.38 12.50
CA ASP A 15 -4.12 -7.90 13.87
C ASP A 15 -4.49 -9.38 13.87
N LYS A 16 -5.21 -9.84 12.87
CA LYS A 16 -5.58 -11.24 12.71
C LYS A 16 -4.40 -12.11 12.23
N GLY A 17 -3.32 -11.49 11.79
CA GLY A 17 -2.13 -12.20 11.32
C GLY A 17 -2.17 -12.59 9.85
N ASP A 18 -3.05 -11.99 9.06
CA ASP A 18 -3.09 -12.23 7.60
C ASP A 18 -1.78 -11.85 6.94
N LYS A 19 -1.35 -12.67 5.98
CA LYS A 19 -0.15 -12.38 5.19
C LYS A 19 -0.48 -11.41 4.07
N LEU A 20 -0.04 -10.18 4.23
CA LEU A 20 -0.26 -9.10 3.27
C LEU A 20 1.07 -8.50 2.87
N VAL A 21 1.19 -8.13 1.60
CA VAL A 21 2.31 -7.31 1.13
C VAL A 21 1.85 -5.86 1.16
N LEU A 22 2.46 -5.05 2.00
CA LEU A 22 2.19 -3.62 2.06
C LEU A 22 3.15 -2.93 1.09
N LEU A 23 2.62 -2.42 -0.02
CA LEU A 23 3.42 -1.83 -1.08
C LEU A 23 3.36 -0.30 -1.00
N ASP A 24 4.49 0.30 -0.65
CA ASP A 24 4.64 1.75 -0.61
C ASP A 24 5.08 2.25 -1.99
N VAL A 25 4.23 3.01 -2.66
CA VAL A 25 4.53 3.53 -4.00
C VAL A 25 4.92 5.00 -3.98
N ARG A 26 5.27 5.52 -2.79
CA ARG A 26 5.73 6.90 -2.61
C ARG A 26 7.22 7.02 -2.96
N GLU A 27 7.76 8.22 -2.78
CA GLU A 27 9.18 8.49 -2.98
C GLU A 27 10.02 8.09 -1.77
N PRO A 28 11.32 7.81 -1.96
CA PRO A 28 12.19 7.41 -0.83
C PRO A 28 12.19 8.39 0.34
N TRP A 29 12.12 9.71 0.07
CA TRP A 29 12.11 10.69 1.15
C TRP A 29 10.84 10.60 2.01
N GLU A 30 9.71 10.23 1.38
CA GLU A 30 8.45 10.03 2.13
C GLU A 30 8.55 8.79 3.02
N ASN A 31 9.10 7.71 2.50
CA ASN A 31 9.30 6.48 3.26
C ASN A 31 10.23 6.71 4.46
N ALA A 32 11.25 7.56 4.28
CA ALA A 32 12.16 7.90 5.37
C ALA A 32 11.48 8.71 6.47
N LEU A 33 10.48 9.54 6.13
CA LEU A 33 9.74 10.32 7.12
C LEU A 33 8.74 9.47 7.91
N ALA A 34 8.02 8.60 7.22
CA ALA A 34 6.97 7.79 7.82
C ALA A 34 6.66 6.61 6.91
N LYS A 35 6.44 5.43 7.49
CA LYS A 35 6.08 4.25 6.71
C LYS A 35 5.26 3.31 7.58
N LEU A 36 4.54 2.40 6.94
CA LEU A 36 3.92 1.27 7.63
C LEU A 36 4.97 0.19 7.86
N ASP A 37 4.93 -0.46 9.01
CA ASP A 37 5.87 -1.51 9.35
C ASP A 37 5.83 -2.64 8.32
N ASN A 38 7.01 -3.16 8.00
CA ASN A 38 7.18 -4.27 7.05
C ASN A 38 6.72 -3.98 5.63
N SER A 39 6.59 -2.71 5.27
CA SER A 39 6.24 -2.34 3.89
C SER A 39 7.45 -2.43 2.96
N VAL A 40 7.16 -2.65 1.69
CA VAL A 40 8.15 -2.70 0.61
C VAL A 40 8.03 -1.43 -0.19
N LEU A 41 9.12 -0.71 -0.37
CA LEU A 41 9.13 0.53 -1.15
C LEU A 41 9.45 0.24 -2.62
N ILE A 42 8.51 0.54 -3.50
CA ILE A 42 8.72 0.56 -4.94
C ILE A 42 8.02 1.81 -5.46
N PRO A 43 8.75 2.92 -5.67
CA PRO A 43 8.11 4.15 -6.14
C PRO A 43 7.32 3.93 -7.43
N LEU A 44 6.19 4.61 -7.56
CA LEU A 44 5.28 4.43 -8.69
C LEU A 44 6.00 4.55 -10.04
N GLY A 45 6.92 5.50 -10.16
CA GLY A 45 7.67 5.71 -11.40
C GLY A 45 8.59 4.54 -11.78
N THR A 46 8.98 3.70 -10.83
CA THR A 46 9.83 2.53 -11.09
C THR A 46 9.06 1.23 -11.08
N LEU A 47 7.78 1.26 -10.77
CA LEU A 47 6.97 0.06 -10.64
C LEU A 47 6.98 -0.82 -11.90
N PRO A 48 6.86 -0.27 -13.13
CA PRO A 48 6.86 -1.10 -14.33
C PRO A 48 8.13 -1.95 -14.50
N GLN A 49 9.29 -1.45 -14.05
CA GLN A 49 10.55 -2.17 -14.15
C GLN A 49 10.80 -3.12 -12.97
N SER A 50 9.93 -3.10 -11.98
CA SER A 50 10.15 -3.80 -10.69
C SER A 50 9.16 -4.91 -10.43
N LEU A 51 8.35 -5.30 -11.41
CA LEU A 51 7.29 -6.30 -11.23
C LEU A 51 7.82 -7.65 -10.76
N ALA A 52 9.05 -8.01 -11.14
CA ALA A 52 9.65 -9.27 -10.73
C ALA A 52 9.92 -9.36 -9.22
N GLN A 53 9.90 -8.22 -8.53
CA GLN A 53 10.07 -8.18 -7.06
C GLN A 53 8.78 -8.54 -6.32
N LEU A 54 7.67 -8.65 -7.04
CA LEU A 54 6.36 -8.92 -6.45
C LEU A 54 5.84 -10.28 -6.89
N ASP A 55 5.15 -10.96 -5.99
CA ASP A 55 4.50 -12.23 -6.28
C ASP A 55 3.07 -11.95 -6.76
N LYS A 56 2.74 -12.39 -7.97
CA LYS A 56 1.40 -12.17 -8.55
C LYS A 56 0.29 -12.86 -7.77
N SER A 57 0.61 -13.89 -6.99
CA SER A 57 -0.37 -14.60 -6.17
C SER A 57 -0.55 -13.98 -4.78
N ALA A 58 0.31 -13.04 -4.38
CA ALA A 58 0.22 -12.42 -3.07
C ALA A 58 -0.95 -11.45 -3.00
N GLU A 59 -1.47 -11.25 -1.80
CA GLU A 59 -2.42 -10.18 -1.55
C GLU A 59 -1.63 -8.90 -1.27
N ILE A 60 -1.78 -7.91 -2.15
CA ILE A 60 -1.00 -6.68 -2.11
C ILE A 60 -1.91 -5.51 -1.74
N ILE A 61 -1.51 -4.75 -0.74
CA ILE A 61 -2.18 -3.51 -0.34
C ILE A 61 -1.23 -2.37 -0.71
N ALA A 62 -1.58 -1.63 -1.76
CA ALA A 62 -0.79 -0.49 -2.19
C ALA A 62 -1.20 0.76 -1.40
N TYR A 63 -0.22 1.55 -0.98
CA TYR A 63 -0.52 2.79 -0.28
C TYR A 63 0.40 3.92 -0.74
N CYS A 64 -0.10 5.13 -0.58
CA CYS A 64 0.66 6.36 -0.76
C CYS A 64 0.26 7.36 0.32
N HIS A 65 0.42 8.67 0.07
CA HIS A 65 0.08 9.67 1.10
C HIS A 65 -1.44 9.70 1.37
N HIS A 66 -2.26 9.82 0.30
CA HIS A 66 -3.72 9.95 0.42
C HIS A 66 -4.52 8.95 -0.42
N GLY A 67 -3.88 8.13 -1.25
CA GLY A 67 -4.58 7.09 -2.01
C GLY A 67 -4.61 7.28 -3.52
N MET A 68 -4.13 8.40 -4.08
CA MET A 68 -4.19 8.64 -5.54
C MET A 68 -3.12 7.86 -6.29
N ARG A 69 -1.86 8.00 -5.91
CA ARG A 69 -0.75 7.27 -6.56
C ARG A 69 -0.93 5.76 -6.41
N SER A 70 -1.38 5.33 -5.23
CA SER A 70 -1.61 3.90 -4.98
C SER A 70 -2.84 3.38 -5.72
N GLY A 71 -3.82 4.23 -6.01
CA GLY A 71 -4.93 3.88 -6.89
C GLY A 71 -4.44 3.57 -8.30
N ASP A 72 -3.54 4.41 -8.82
CA ASP A 72 -2.92 4.18 -10.13
C ASP A 72 -2.09 2.90 -10.12
N ALA A 73 -1.32 2.65 -9.06
CA ALA A 73 -0.53 1.43 -8.93
C ALA A 73 -1.42 0.19 -8.89
N THR A 74 -2.54 0.25 -8.16
CA THR A 74 -3.49 -0.86 -8.09
C THR A 74 -4.02 -1.20 -9.47
N GLY A 75 -4.48 -0.21 -10.22
CA GLY A 75 -4.98 -0.41 -11.58
C GLY A 75 -3.91 -1.00 -12.50
N PHE A 76 -2.69 -0.48 -12.43
CA PHE A 76 -1.59 -0.99 -13.24
C PHE A 76 -1.28 -2.45 -12.93
N LEU A 77 -1.16 -2.81 -11.65
CA LEU A 77 -0.86 -4.19 -11.25
C LEU A 77 -1.94 -5.17 -11.69
N LEU A 78 -3.22 -4.77 -11.57
CA LEU A 78 -4.32 -5.60 -12.04
C LEU A 78 -4.22 -5.86 -13.54
N GLN A 79 -3.83 -4.85 -14.33
CA GLN A 79 -3.61 -5.00 -15.77
C GLN A 79 -2.43 -5.93 -16.08
N GLN A 80 -1.45 -6.01 -15.19
CA GLN A 80 -0.28 -6.87 -15.36
C GLN A 80 -0.47 -8.30 -14.87
N GLY A 81 -1.70 -8.67 -14.52
CA GLY A 81 -2.02 -10.04 -14.13
C GLY A 81 -1.94 -10.34 -12.64
N PHE A 82 -1.76 -9.32 -11.81
CA PHE A 82 -1.88 -9.46 -10.36
C PHE A 82 -3.36 -9.58 -10.02
N SER A 83 -3.73 -10.62 -9.27
CA SER A 83 -5.16 -10.95 -9.08
C SER A 83 -5.75 -10.39 -7.79
N ASN A 84 -4.93 -10.00 -6.83
CA ASN A 84 -5.42 -9.62 -5.50
C ASN A 84 -4.68 -8.37 -5.01
N VAL A 85 -5.08 -7.21 -5.52
CA VAL A 85 -4.48 -5.92 -5.19
C VAL A 85 -5.57 -4.96 -4.75
N LYS A 86 -5.32 -4.25 -3.66
CA LYS A 86 -6.24 -3.25 -3.15
C LYS A 86 -5.50 -1.94 -2.87
N ASN A 87 -6.21 -0.84 -3.05
CA ASN A 87 -5.74 0.50 -2.73
C ASN A 87 -6.18 0.87 -1.31
N LEU A 88 -5.23 1.30 -0.48
CA LEU A 88 -5.53 1.78 0.87
C LEU A 88 -6.16 3.17 0.80
N ILE A 89 -7.46 3.25 1.06
CA ILE A 89 -8.20 4.52 1.02
C ILE A 89 -7.67 5.47 2.09
N GLY A 90 -7.38 6.71 1.67
CA GLY A 90 -6.86 7.73 2.56
C GLY A 90 -5.37 7.60 2.86
N GLY A 91 -4.73 6.51 2.43
CA GLY A 91 -3.30 6.31 2.52
C GLY A 91 -2.74 6.33 3.93
N ILE A 92 -1.44 6.60 4.04
CA ILE A 92 -0.76 6.65 5.33
C ILE A 92 -1.26 7.80 6.19
N ASP A 93 -1.79 8.87 5.59
CA ASP A 93 -2.36 9.97 6.36
C ASP A 93 -3.58 9.52 7.16
N ALA A 94 -4.50 8.78 6.53
CA ALA A 94 -5.64 8.21 7.24
C ALA A 94 -5.20 7.21 8.32
N TRP A 95 -4.15 6.44 8.04
CA TRP A 95 -3.59 5.51 9.02
C TRP A 95 -3.14 6.26 10.28
N SER A 96 -2.38 7.35 10.11
CA SER A 96 -1.92 8.19 11.23
C SER A 96 -3.07 8.77 12.02
N LEU A 97 -4.11 9.22 11.33
CA LEU A 97 -5.26 9.88 11.97
C LEU A 97 -6.19 8.91 12.70
N GLN A 98 -6.36 7.70 12.17
CA GLN A 98 -7.43 6.81 12.62
C GLN A 98 -6.93 5.54 13.31
N VAL A 99 -5.68 5.13 13.08
CA VAL A 99 -5.17 3.85 13.56
C VAL A 99 -3.98 4.04 14.49
N ASP A 100 -2.93 4.72 14.06
CA ASP A 100 -1.70 4.85 14.83
C ASP A 100 -1.14 6.27 14.76
N GLY A 101 -1.45 7.05 15.79
CA GLY A 101 -0.99 8.44 15.89
C GLY A 101 0.52 8.59 16.07
N LYS A 102 1.27 7.51 16.26
CA LYS A 102 2.73 7.55 16.33
C LYS A 102 3.38 7.65 14.95
N VAL A 103 2.64 7.30 13.90
CA VAL A 103 3.13 7.46 12.53
C VAL A 103 3.08 8.94 12.17
N PRO A 104 4.23 9.56 11.85
CA PRO A 104 4.26 11.00 11.58
C PRO A 104 3.40 11.37 10.37
N ARG A 105 2.76 12.52 10.47
CA ARG A 105 2.06 13.14 9.33
C ARG A 105 3.01 14.13 8.65
N TYR A 106 2.81 14.30 7.34
CA TYR A 106 3.66 15.22 6.58
C TYR A 106 2.89 15.90 5.45
#